data_10153728daf293960de65797457712c6
#
_entry.id   10153728daf293960de65797457712c6
#
_cell.length_a   1.000
_cell.length_b   1.000
_cell.length_c   1.000
_cell.angle_alpha   90.00
_cell.angle_beta   90.00
_cell.angle_gamma   90.00
#
_symmetry.space_group_name_H-M   'P 1'
#
loop_
_entity.id
_entity.type
_entity.pdbx_description
1 polymer ?
#
loop_
_entity_poly.entity_id
_entity_poly.type
_entity_poly.pdbx_seq_one_letter_code
_entity_poly.pdbx_strand_id
1 'polypeptide(L)'
;MKKEDEFGFERVIEVYDQKTGMEGVCVIHNTARGPGKGGIRMVPDLTTQEVMGLARAMSWKNAMADLPFGGAKSGIKADPRKLTPAQKEAHMRAFARKIKEVIPSHYIAGPDMNTTEKEMAQFADELGTPMACTGKPASVGGLPHELGSTGFGVAIATKVAVEHMGKSLNGMTVAIEGYGNVGTFTHQFLEEWGAKVVALSDSKGTIYNKDGLKHSELMKLKSEKGTVTAAKGEKLDGAKLFELPVDILIPGARPDVIHMGNVNNIKAKIVSEAANLPAKYEVEQVLMKKGIWVIPDFVANAGGVISSYCETREMSAETMFKVVESKIKNNTKVMLERAKNHDTRAAALEIAKERIRDAMVMRGWVQ
;
A
#
# COMPACT_ATOMS: atom_id res chain seq x y z
N MET A 1 17.57 -22.93 -4.41
CA MET A 1 16.25 -22.27 -4.33
C MET A 1 15.22 -23.35 -4.01
N LYS A 2 14.55 -23.28 -2.87
CA LYS A 2 13.50 -24.27 -2.53
C LYS A 2 12.25 -24.00 -3.36
N LYS A 3 11.76 -25.04 -4.05
CA LYS A 3 10.48 -25.07 -4.79
C LYS A 3 9.28 -25.15 -3.82
N GLU A 4 9.20 -24.27 -2.81
CA GLU A 4 8.18 -24.39 -1.76
C GLU A 4 7.01 -23.40 -1.93
N ASP A 5 6.89 -22.79 -3.10
CA ASP A 5 5.74 -21.93 -3.39
C ASP A 5 4.90 -22.56 -4.51
N GLU A 6 3.69 -22.99 -4.21
CA GLU A 6 2.77 -23.59 -5.19
C GLU A 6 2.44 -22.67 -6.37
N PHE A 7 2.64 -21.34 -6.18
CA PHE A 7 2.40 -20.31 -7.20
C PHE A 7 3.67 -19.93 -7.96
N GLY A 8 4.83 -20.48 -7.59
CA GLY A 8 6.10 -20.34 -8.29
C GLY A 8 6.96 -19.17 -7.83
N PHE A 9 8.00 -18.97 -8.51
CA PHE A 9 8.67 -17.74 -8.95
C PHE A 9 9.02 -17.99 -10.40
N GLU A 10 8.34 -17.31 -11.31
CA GLU A 10 8.53 -17.56 -12.74
C GLU A 10 9.91 -17.09 -13.21
N ARG A 11 10.38 -15.95 -12.69
CA ARG A 11 11.68 -15.40 -13.06
C ARG A 11 12.34 -14.65 -11.91
N VAL A 12 13.66 -14.84 -11.75
CA VAL A 12 14.55 -14.04 -10.91
C VAL A 12 15.67 -13.58 -11.81
N ILE A 13 15.78 -12.27 -12.04
CA ILE A 13 16.70 -11.64 -12.99
C ILE A 13 17.59 -10.67 -12.21
N GLU A 14 18.85 -11.06 -12.00
CA GLU A 14 19.88 -10.20 -11.43
C GLU A 14 20.65 -9.53 -12.55
N VAL A 15 20.85 -8.23 -12.45
CA VAL A 15 21.46 -7.42 -13.50
C VAL A 15 22.53 -6.51 -12.95
N TYR A 16 23.55 -6.28 -13.77
CA TYR A 16 24.64 -5.35 -13.51
C TYR A 16 24.92 -4.51 -14.75
N ASP A 17 25.21 -3.23 -14.55
CA ASP A 17 25.67 -2.34 -15.63
C ASP A 17 27.04 -1.75 -15.29
N GLN A 18 28.07 -2.23 -15.98
CA GLN A 18 29.46 -1.84 -15.73
C GLN A 18 29.71 -0.34 -15.89
N LYS A 19 28.99 0.32 -16.82
CA LYS A 19 29.18 1.75 -17.11
C LYS A 19 28.74 2.64 -15.98
N THR A 20 27.65 2.30 -15.32
CA THR A 20 27.08 3.09 -14.22
C THR A 20 27.39 2.52 -12.85
N GLY A 21 27.83 1.26 -12.77
CA GLY A 21 27.97 0.52 -11.52
C GLY A 21 26.62 0.08 -10.92
N MET A 22 25.52 0.16 -11.69
CA MET A 22 24.21 -0.22 -11.22
C MET A 22 24.10 -1.74 -11.02
N GLU A 23 23.69 -2.14 -9.82
CA GLU A 23 23.27 -3.50 -9.48
C GLU A 23 21.75 -3.50 -9.24
N GLY A 24 21.04 -4.48 -9.76
CA GLY A 24 19.61 -4.56 -9.58
C GLY A 24 19.05 -5.98 -9.71
N VAL A 25 17.82 -6.15 -9.25
CA VAL A 25 17.09 -7.41 -9.34
C VAL A 25 15.64 -7.16 -9.73
N CYS A 26 15.12 -8.01 -10.61
CA CYS A 26 13.71 -8.06 -10.98
C CYS A 26 13.20 -9.48 -10.71
N VAL A 27 12.12 -9.60 -9.94
CA VAL A 27 11.46 -10.86 -9.63
C VAL A 27 10.04 -10.83 -10.14
N ILE A 28 9.68 -11.83 -10.95
CA ILE A 28 8.31 -12.10 -11.38
C ILE A 28 7.87 -13.35 -10.64
N HIS A 29 6.87 -13.20 -9.77
CA HIS A 29 6.38 -14.29 -8.95
C HIS A 29 5.36 -15.13 -9.71
N ASN A 30 4.28 -14.53 -10.22
CA ASN A 30 3.23 -15.25 -10.94
C ASN A 30 2.52 -14.29 -11.91
N THR A 31 2.29 -14.73 -13.14
CA THR A 31 1.61 -13.95 -14.19
C THR A 31 0.29 -14.56 -14.66
N ALA A 32 -0.26 -15.54 -13.93
CA ALA A 32 -1.50 -16.20 -14.34
C ALA A 32 -2.67 -15.23 -14.55
N ARG A 33 -2.77 -14.18 -13.74
CA ARG A 33 -3.80 -13.13 -13.86
C ARG A 33 -3.43 -12.00 -14.83
N GLY A 34 -2.22 -11.98 -15.35
CA GLY A 34 -1.69 -10.93 -16.23
C GLY A 34 -0.26 -10.54 -15.86
N PRO A 35 0.32 -9.53 -16.49
CA PRO A 35 1.69 -9.12 -16.19
C PRO A 35 1.87 -8.83 -14.71
N GLY A 36 3.02 -9.23 -14.17
CA GLY A 36 3.38 -8.93 -12.78
C GLY A 36 3.41 -7.42 -12.55
N LYS A 37 2.75 -6.95 -11.50
CA LYS A 37 2.75 -5.52 -11.12
C LYS A 37 3.45 -5.34 -9.79
N GLY A 38 4.35 -4.36 -9.71
CA GLY A 38 5.04 -4.00 -8.48
C GLY A 38 6.05 -2.88 -8.66
N GLY A 39 6.51 -2.30 -7.57
CA GLY A 39 7.38 -1.13 -7.59
C GLY A 39 8.87 -1.46 -7.73
N ILE A 40 9.64 -0.46 -8.15
CA ILE A 40 11.12 -0.46 -8.16
C ILE A 40 11.58 0.29 -6.91
N ARG A 41 12.24 -0.38 -5.97
CA ARG A 41 12.85 0.31 -4.83
C ARG A 41 14.32 0.59 -5.06
N MET A 42 14.86 1.60 -4.37
CA MET A 42 16.29 1.90 -4.40
C MET A 42 16.80 2.01 -2.97
N VAL A 43 17.50 0.97 -2.51
CA VAL A 43 18.01 0.88 -1.14
C VAL A 43 19.39 0.22 -1.12
N PRO A 44 20.29 0.59 -0.19
CA PRO A 44 21.66 0.09 -0.18
C PRO A 44 21.80 -1.37 0.24
N ASP A 45 20.90 -1.87 1.04
CA ASP A 45 20.87 -3.21 1.64
C ASP A 45 19.94 -4.19 0.92
N LEU A 46 19.56 -3.88 -0.33
CA LEU A 46 18.69 -4.71 -1.14
C LEU A 46 19.22 -6.14 -1.28
N THR A 47 18.36 -7.11 -1.04
CA THR A 47 18.65 -8.52 -1.29
C THR A 47 17.62 -9.15 -2.24
N THR A 48 18.08 -10.13 -3.03
CA THR A 48 17.18 -10.90 -3.91
C THR A 48 16.07 -11.60 -3.12
N GLN A 49 16.37 -12.10 -1.93
CA GLN A 49 15.40 -12.77 -1.06
C GLN A 49 14.28 -11.81 -0.60
N GLU A 50 14.62 -10.57 -0.26
CA GLU A 50 13.65 -9.53 0.09
C GLU A 50 12.74 -9.23 -1.11
N VAL A 51 13.31 -9.03 -2.30
CA VAL A 51 12.54 -8.75 -3.52
C VAL A 51 11.62 -9.92 -3.88
N MET A 52 12.04 -11.18 -3.68
CA MET A 52 11.19 -12.37 -3.83
C MET A 52 9.97 -12.31 -2.89
N GLY A 53 10.18 -12.03 -1.61
CA GLY A 53 9.09 -11.90 -0.64
C GLY A 53 8.08 -10.81 -1.03
N LEU A 54 8.59 -9.67 -1.50
CA LEU A 54 7.76 -8.55 -1.97
C LEU A 54 7.01 -8.87 -3.27
N ALA A 55 7.64 -9.56 -4.22
CA ALA A 55 6.98 -9.99 -5.46
C ALA A 55 5.80 -10.94 -5.19
N ARG A 56 5.97 -11.87 -4.24
CA ARG A 56 4.91 -12.74 -3.74
C ARG A 56 3.77 -11.94 -3.11
N ALA A 57 4.09 -11.00 -2.22
CA ALA A 57 3.09 -10.13 -1.59
C ALA A 57 2.29 -9.32 -2.62
N MET A 58 2.94 -8.89 -3.71
CA MET A 58 2.25 -8.22 -4.81
C MET A 58 1.26 -9.14 -5.54
N SER A 59 1.55 -10.45 -5.70
CA SER A 59 0.57 -11.40 -6.24
C SER A 59 -0.70 -11.44 -5.38
N TRP A 60 -0.54 -11.55 -4.07
CA TRP A 60 -1.68 -11.55 -3.15
C TRP A 60 -2.46 -10.24 -3.18
N LYS A 61 -1.76 -9.11 -3.16
CA LYS A 61 -2.38 -7.79 -3.19
C LYS A 61 -3.17 -7.55 -4.48
N ASN A 62 -2.59 -7.83 -5.63
CA ASN A 62 -3.25 -7.65 -6.92
C ASN A 62 -4.43 -8.60 -7.10
N ALA A 63 -4.30 -9.86 -6.68
CA ALA A 63 -5.39 -10.83 -6.75
C ALA A 63 -6.51 -10.48 -5.76
N MET A 64 -6.19 -10.06 -4.53
CA MET A 64 -7.19 -9.63 -3.56
C MET A 64 -7.92 -8.35 -4.01
N ALA A 65 -7.21 -7.42 -4.65
CA ALA A 65 -7.82 -6.24 -5.27
C ALA A 65 -8.63 -6.57 -6.55
N ASP A 66 -8.64 -7.83 -6.95
CA ASP A 66 -9.31 -8.33 -8.17
C ASP A 66 -8.88 -7.58 -9.44
N LEU A 67 -7.57 -7.45 -9.61
CA LEU A 67 -6.95 -6.82 -10.76
C LEU A 67 -6.43 -7.86 -11.76
N PRO A 68 -6.40 -7.54 -13.05
CA PRO A 68 -5.81 -8.41 -14.09
C PRO A 68 -4.28 -8.27 -14.10
N PHE A 69 -3.69 -8.40 -12.92
CA PHE A 69 -2.25 -8.35 -12.70
C PHE A 69 -1.79 -9.55 -11.89
N GLY A 70 -0.62 -10.04 -12.26
CA GLY A 70 0.18 -10.90 -11.42
C GLY A 70 0.99 -10.12 -10.39
N GLY A 71 1.99 -10.77 -9.79
CA GLY A 71 2.90 -10.15 -8.83
C GLY A 71 4.33 -10.11 -9.33
N ALA A 72 4.95 -8.96 -9.22
CA ALA A 72 6.36 -8.77 -9.44
C ALA A 72 6.91 -7.68 -8.51
N LYS A 73 8.21 -7.63 -8.38
CA LYS A 73 8.92 -6.59 -7.63
C LYS A 73 10.31 -6.43 -8.22
N SER A 74 10.87 -5.24 -8.10
CA SER A 74 12.26 -5.03 -8.47
C SER A 74 12.94 -4.01 -7.57
N GLY A 75 14.25 -3.94 -7.68
CA GLY A 75 15.01 -2.97 -6.94
C GLY A 75 16.40 -2.73 -7.50
N ILE A 76 16.95 -1.59 -7.15
CA ILE A 76 18.31 -1.16 -7.44
C ILE A 76 19.04 -1.03 -6.12
N LYS A 77 20.21 -1.69 -6.00
CA LYS A 77 21.03 -1.68 -4.81
C LYS A 77 21.91 -0.43 -4.81
N ALA A 78 21.38 0.66 -4.26
CA ALA A 78 22.09 1.92 -4.13
C ALA A 78 21.54 2.76 -2.97
N ASP A 79 22.38 3.59 -2.35
CA ASP A 79 21.95 4.61 -1.40
C ASP A 79 21.67 5.91 -2.17
N PRO A 80 20.39 6.29 -2.37
CA PRO A 80 20.05 7.47 -3.17
C PRO A 80 20.55 8.79 -2.57
N ARG A 81 20.88 8.82 -1.26
CA ARG A 81 21.43 10.00 -0.59
C ARG A 81 22.89 10.26 -0.98
N LYS A 82 23.58 9.23 -1.50
CA LYS A 82 24.96 9.30 -1.98
C LYS A 82 25.08 9.53 -3.48
N LEU A 83 23.94 9.52 -4.19
CA LEU A 83 23.88 9.72 -5.64
C LEU A 83 23.50 11.16 -5.96
N THR A 84 24.16 11.75 -6.94
CA THR A 84 23.64 12.96 -7.57
C THR A 84 22.36 12.64 -8.35
N PRO A 85 21.50 13.63 -8.63
CA PRO A 85 20.30 13.41 -9.46
C PRO A 85 20.61 12.75 -10.81
N ALA A 86 21.71 13.12 -11.47
CA ALA A 86 22.16 12.54 -12.73
C ALA A 86 22.60 11.08 -12.58
N GLN A 87 23.28 10.72 -11.49
CA GLN A 87 23.67 9.34 -11.22
C GLN A 87 22.43 8.48 -10.91
N LYS A 88 21.49 8.98 -10.14
CA LYS A 88 20.21 8.28 -9.85
C LYS A 88 19.45 8.01 -11.13
N GLU A 89 19.35 8.98 -12.04
CA GLU A 89 18.74 8.81 -13.35
C GLU A 89 19.50 7.78 -14.19
N ALA A 90 20.84 7.85 -14.24
CA ALA A 90 21.66 6.89 -14.98
C ALA A 90 21.43 5.45 -14.51
N HIS A 91 21.31 5.23 -13.18
CA HIS A 91 20.97 3.92 -12.60
C HIS A 91 19.59 3.45 -13.03
N MET A 92 18.57 4.33 -12.99
CA MET A 92 17.20 3.97 -13.39
C MET A 92 17.13 3.60 -14.87
N ARG A 93 17.75 4.39 -15.76
CA ARG A 93 17.82 4.11 -17.19
C ARG A 93 18.60 2.84 -17.51
N ALA A 94 19.74 2.62 -16.82
CA ALA A 94 20.51 1.38 -16.98
C ALA A 94 19.68 0.16 -16.56
N PHE A 95 18.97 0.24 -15.43
CA PHE A 95 18.08 -0.83 -14.98
C PHE A 95 16.98 -1.12 -16.01
N ALA A 96 16.32 -0.08 -16.53
CA ALA A 96 15.31 -0.21 -17.59
C ALA A 96 15.82 -1.01 -18.80
N ARG A 97 16.99 -0.63 -19.33
CA ARG A 97 17.61 -1.33 -20.45
C ARG A 97 17.88 -2.81 -20.19
N LYS A 98 18.34 -3.12 -18.95
CA LYS A 98 18.73 -4.49 -18.56
C LYS A 98 17.54 -5.43 -18.42
N ILE A 99 16.34 -4.92 -18.12
CA ILE A 99 15.13 -5.74 -17.94
C ILE A 99 14.09 -5.55 -19.06
N LYS A 100 14.46 -4.87 -20.14
CA LYS A 100 13.52 -4.51 -21.25
C LYS A 100 12.73 -5.69 -21.82
N GLU A 101 13.33 -6.88 -21.85
CA GLU A 101 12.72 -8.07 -22.46
C GLU A 101 11.48 -8.58 -21.69
N VAL A 102 11.33 -8.21 -20.43
CA VAL A 102 10.17 -8.59 -19.62
C VAL A 102 9.12 -7.46 -19.54
N ILE A 103 9.42 -6.28 -20.05
CA ILE A 103 8.56 -5.09 -20.03
C ILE A 103 7.84 -4.91 -21.38
N PRO A 104 6.54 -4.59 -21.38
CA PRO A 104 5.55 -4.65 -20.31
C PRO A 104 4.87 -6.02 -20.20
N SER A 105 5.22 -6.98 -21.06
CA SER A 105 4.51 -8.25 -21.26
C SER A 105 4.46 -9.13 -20.00
N HIS A 106 5.51 -9.11 -19.17
CA HIS A 106 5.61 -9.90 -17.96
C HIS A 106 5.71 -9.05 -16.71
N TYR A 107 6.15 -7.78 -16.82
CA TYR A 107 6.28 -6.88 -15.68
C TYR A 107 5.92 -5.45 -16.07
N ILE A 108 5.08 -4.82 -15.26
CA ILE A 108 4.76 -3.39 -15.31
C ILE A 108 5.24 -2.77 -13.99
N ALA A 109 6.21 -1.87 -14.09
CA ALA A 109 6.84 -1.24 -12.94
C ALA A 109 5.92 -0.20 -12.27
N GLY A 110 6.35 0.32 -11.13
CA GLY A 110 5.73 1.43 -10.41
C GLY A 110 6.73 2.04 -9.43
N PRO A 111 6.40 3.15 -8.77
CA PRO A 111 7.25 3.71 -7.73
C PRO A 111 7.21 2.86 -6.46
N ASP A 112 8.27 2.94 -5.68
CA ASP A 112 8.41 2.34 -4.34
C ASP A 112 9.42 3.16 -3.52
N MET A 113 9.99 2.60 -2.47
CA MET A 113 10.95 3.30 -1.61
C MET A 113 12.06 3.97 -2.41
N ASN A 114 12.21 5.29 -2.20
CA ASN A 114 13.21 6.15 -2.82
C ASN A 114 13.14 6.27 -4.35
N THR A 115 12.04 5.86 -4.95
CA THR A 115 11.69 6.17 -6.35
C THR A 115 10.35 6.90 -6.41
N THR A 116 10.21 7.80 -7.34
CA THR A 116 9.07 8.71 -7.46
C THR A 116 8.53 8.68 -8.89
N GLU A 117 7.56 9.53 -9.14
CA GLU A 117 7.01 9.77 -10.48
C GLU A 117 8.10 10.14 -11.49
N LYS A 118 9.12 10.89 -11.05
CA LYS A 118 10.25 11.29 -11.89
C LYS A 118 11.02 10.06 -12.40
N GLU A 119 11.35 9.12 -11.52
CA GLU A 119 12.04 7.90 -11.91
C GLU A 119 11.16 7.03 -12.82
N MET A 120 9.83 7.05 -12.63
CA MET A 120 8.90 6.34 -13.52
C MET A 120 8.84 6.97 -14.91
N ALA A 121 8.86 8.30 -15.01
CA ALA A 121 8.97 9.00 -16.30
C ALA A 121 10.29 8.63 -17.03
N GLN A 122 11.42 8.63 -16.32
CA GLN A 122 12.73 8.23 -16.87
C GLN A 122 12.76 6.77 -17.32
N PHE A 123 12.11 5.87 -16.55
CA PHE A 123 12.01 4.46 -16.90
C PHE A 123 11.18 4.22 -18.17
N ALA A 124 10.02 4.88 -18.28
CA ALA A 124 9.16 4.79 -19.45
C ALA A 124 9.80 5.42 -20.71
N ASP A 125 10.46 6.56 -20.55
CA ASP A 125 11.18 7.26 -21.61
C ASP A 125 12.31 6.40 -22.17
N GLU A 126 13.13 5.80 -21.32
CA GLU A 126 14.21 4.90 -21.73
C GLU A 126 13.74 3.68 -22.55
N LEU A 127 12.56 3.18 -22.23
CA LEU A 127 11.96 2.02 -22.92
C LEU A 127 11.08 2.39 -24.10
N GLY A 128 10.83 3.69 -24.31
CA GLY A 128 10.01 4.19 -25.42
C GLY A 128 8.53 3.78 -25.35
N THR A 129 8.04 3.42 -24.14
CA THR A 129 6.65 3.02 -23.98
C THR A 129 6.06 3.47 -22.63
N PRO A 130 4.90 4.17 -22.66
CA PRO A 130 4.22 4.57 -21.42
C PRO A 130 3.67 3.38 -20.64
N MET A 131 3.51 2.22 -21.26
CA MET A 131 3.03 0.98 -20.63
C MET A 131 4.10 0.29 -19.77
N ALA A 132 5.35 0.76 -19.80
CA ALA A 132 6.45 0.18 -19.01
C ALA A 132 6.20 0.26 -17.51
N CYS A 133 5.53 1.31 -17.06
CA CYS A 133 5.28 1.56 -15.64
C CYS A 133 4.02 2.41 -15.42
N THR A 134 3.61 2.50 -14.15
CA THR A 134 2.57 3.41 -13.66
C THR A 134 3.08 4.30 -12.54
N GLY A 135 2.29 5.27 -12.11
CA GLY A 135 2.71 6.30 -11.17
C GLY A 135 3.65 7.30 -11.82
N LYS A 136 3.42 7.59 -13.12
CA LYS A 136 4.09 8.65 -13.85
C LYS A 136 3.49 10.02 -13.48
N PRO A 137 4.20 11.13 -13.75
CA PRO A 137 3.63 12.46 -13.65
C PRO A 137 2.40 12.63 -14.56
N ALA A 138 1.44 13.46 -14.15
CA ALA A 138 0.26 13.77 -14.97
C ALA A 138 0.62 14.34 -16.35
N SER A 139 1.71 15.10 -16.45
CA SER A 139 2.22 15.68 -17.69
C SER A 139 2.58 14.66 -18.78
N VAL A 140 2.76 13.38 -18.40
CA VAL A 140 3.05 12.27 -19.32
C VAL A 140 1.99 11.16 -19.20
N GLY A 141 0.76 11.53 -18.87
CA GLY A 141 -0.39 10.63 -18.84
C GLY A 141 -0.48 9.71 -17.61
N GLY A 142 0.20 10.06 -16.52
CA GLY A 142 0.11 9.31 -15.28
C GLY A 142 -1.08 9.69 -14.41
N LEU A 143 -1.43 8.81 -13.46
CA LEU A 143 -2.32 9.10 -12.33
C LEU A 143 -1.46 9.25 -11.07
N PRO A 144 -1.12 10.48 -10.69
CA PRO A 144 -0.18 10.73 -9.62
C PRO A 144 -0.69 10.23 -8.26
N HIS A 145 0.24 9.83 -7.41
CA HIS A 145 -0.05 9.34 -6.06
C HIS A 145 -0.69 10.41 -5.17
N GLU A 146 -0.43 11.69 -5.48
CA GLU A 146 -0.98 12.88 -4.81
C GLU A 146 -2.49 13.00 -4.92
N LEU A 147 -3.14 12.28 -5.84
CA LEU A 147 -4.62 12.20 -5.90
C LEU A 147 -5.25 11.52 -4.67
N GLY A 148 -4.47 10.76 -3.88
CA GLY A 148 -4.94 10.23 -2.60
C GLY A 148 -5.74 8.94 -2.67
N SER A 149 -5.65 8.19 -3.78
CA SER A 149 -6.39 6.94 -3.99
C SER A 149 -6.18 5.89 -2.89
N THR A 150 -4.98 5.82 -2.29
CA THR A 150 -4.68 4.91 -1.19
C THR A 150 -5.46 5.30 0.07
N GLY A 151 -5.41 6.59 0.47
CA GLY A 151 -6.14 7.07 1.65
C GLY A 151 -7.66 6.95 1.49
N PHE A 152 -8.17 7.19 0.30
CA PHE A 152 -9.56 6.94 -0.06
C PHE A 152 -9.94 5.47 0.13
N GLY A 153 -9.09 4.54 -0.37
CA GLY A 153 -9.28 3.10 -0.20
C GLY A 153 -9.34 2.68 1.27
N VAL A 154 -8.43 3.20 2.11
CA VAL A 154 -8.42 2.95 3.56
C VAL A 154 -9.73 3.44 4.20
N ALA A 155 -10.18 4.64 3.85
CA ALA A 155 -11.43 5.18 4.38
C ALA A 155 -12.64 4.32 3.99
N ILE A 156 -12.73 3.84 2.74
CA ILE A 156 -13.79 2.94 2.27
C ILE A 156 -13.75 1.61 3.02
N ALA A 157 -12.58 0.96 3.11
CA ALA A 157 -12.41 -0.30 3.80
C ALA A 157 -12.84 -0.19 5.27
N THR A 158 -12.47 0.92 5.92
CA THR A 158 -12.88 1.24 7.29
C THR A 158 -14.40 1.39 7.40
N LYS A 159 -15.02 2.13 6.48
CA LYS A 159 -16.48 2.31 6.43
C LYS A 159 -17.20 0.97 6.28
N VAL A 160 -16.75 0.12 5.38
CA VAL A 160 -17.33 -1.22 5.17
C VAL A 160 -17.22 -2.09 6.42
N ALA A 161 -16.10 -2.01 7.15
CA ALA A 161 -15.94 -2.73 8.41
C ALA A 161 -16.92 -2.24 9.50
N VAL A 162 -17.13 -0.92 9.59
CA VAL A 162 -18.12 -0.33 10.49
C VAL A 162 -19.54 -0.79 10.15
N GLU A 163 -19.90 -0.76 8.85
CA GLU A 163 -21.21 -1.23 8.36
C GLU A 163 -21.41 -2.73 8.61
N HIS A 164 -20.37 -3.55 8.45
CA HIS A 164 -20.41 -4.98 8.76
C HIS A 164 -20.72 -5.26 10.24
N MET A 165 -20.29 -4.38 11.14
CA MET A 165 -20.64 -4.43 12.56
C MET A 165 -22.08 -3.92 12.87
N GLY A 166 -22.88 -3.58 11.86
CA GLY A 166 -24.20 -2.98 12.01
C GLY A 166 -24.19 -1.55 12.56
N LYS A 167 -23.08 -0.81 12.35
CA LYS A 167 -22.88 0.54 12.89
C LYS A 167 -22.77 1.58 11.77
N SER A 168 -22.78 2.85 12.15
CA SER A 168 -22.52 3.99 11.27
C SER A 168 -21.20 4.66 11.68
N LEU A 169 -20.46 5.19 10.70
CA LEU A 169 -19.27 6.02 10.93
C LEU A 169 -19.59 7.31 11.70
N ASN A 170 -20.82 7.80 11.59
CA ASN A 170 -21.20 9.09 12.19
C ASN A 170 -20.94 9.10 13.69
N GLY A 171 -20.10 10.03 14.13
CA GLY A 171 -19.69 10.20 15.53
C GLY A 171 -18.63 9.22 16.05
N MET A 172 -18.21 8.21 15.25
CA MET A 172 -17.12 7.33 15.67
C MET A 172 -15.79 8.06 15.80
N THR A 173 -15.06 7.75 16.87
CA THR A 173 -13.76 8.33 17.15
C THR A 173 -12.65 7.58 16.43
N VAL A 174 -11.72 8.34 15.82
CA VAL A 174 -10.62 7.79 15.01
C VAL A 174 -9.28 8.33 15.50
N ALA A 175 -8.28 7.44 15.60
CA ALA A 175 -6.87 7.81 15.75
C ALA A 175 -6.09 7.36 14.49
N ILE A 176 -5.27 8.26 13.94
CA ILE A 176 -4.47 7.99 12.74
C ILE A 176 -2.99 8.18 13.05
N GLU A 177 -2.20 7.12 12.95
CA GLU A 177 -0.74 7.19 13.04
C GLU A 177 -0.18 7.51 11.64
N GLY A 178 0.51 8.65 11.54
CA GLY A 178 1.09 9.13 10.28
C GLY A 178 0.18 10.06 9.48
N TYR A 179 0.51 11.34 9.45
CA TYR A 179 -0.23 12.35 8.67
C TYR A 179 0.53 12.74 7.40
N GLY A 180 0.94 11.72 6.64
CA GLY A 180 1.46 11.82 5.27
C GLY A 180 0.33 11.83 4.24
N ASN A 181 0.63 11.51 2.97
CA ASN A 181 -0.37 11.44 1.90
C ASN A 181 -1.56 10.54 2.28
N VAL A 182 -1.32 9.30 2.66
CA VAL A 182 -2.39 8.34 2.99
C VAL A 182 -3.22 8.81 4.18
N GLY A 183 -2.58 9.19 5.30
CA GLY A 183 -3.30 9.62 6.51
C GLY A 183 -4.12 10.89 6.30
N THR A 184 -3.61 11.83 5.52
CA THR A 184 -4.32 13.08 5.20
C THR A 184 -5.62 12.82 4.44
N PHE A 185 -5.57 12.03 3.36
CA PHE A 185 -6.76 11.68 2.59
C PHE A 185 -7.70 10.76 3.37
N THR A 186 -7.17 9.82 4.15
CA THR A 186 -8.02 8.99 5.04
C THR A 186 -8.80 9.86 6.02
N HIS A 187 -8.15 10.85 6.64
CA HIS A 187 -8.82 11.82 7.51
C HIS A 187 -9.93 12.56 6.78
N GLN A 188 -9.62 13.15 5.63
CA GLN A 188 -10.57 13.92 4.84
C GLN A 188 -11.86 13.13 4.61
N PHE A 189 -11.77 11.94 4.03
CA PHE A 189 -12.96 11.16 3.68
C PHE A 189 -13.71 10.64 4.91
N LEU A 190 -13.03 10.23 5.97
CA LEU A 190 -13.68 9.79 7.20
C LEU A 190 -14.44 10.96 7.87
N GLU A 191 -13.86 12.17 7.89
CA GLU A 191 -14.52 13.37 8.40
C GLU A 191 -15.74 13.75 7.54
N GLU A 192 -15.63 13.74 6.21
CA GLU A 192 -16.73 13.98 5.28
C GLU A 192 -17.92 13.00 5.52
N TRP A 193 -17.63 11.77 5.95
CA TRP A 193 -18.64 10.77 6.26
C TRP A 193 -19.07 10.75 7.73
N GLY A 194 -18.69 11.78 8.49
CA GLY A 194 -19.17 12.04 9.84
C GLY A 194 -18.36 11.41 10.98
N ALA A 195 -17.25 10.76 10.71
CA ALA A 195 -16.35 10.30 11.77
C ALA A 195 -15.63 11.49 12.44
N LYS A 196 -15.27 11.31 13.69
CA LYS A 196 -14.53 12.30 14.49
C LYS A 196 -13.08 11.86 14.64
N VAL A 197 -12.16 12.45 13.91
CA VAL A 197 -10.73 12.20 14.11
C VAL A 197 -10.26 12.96 15.34
N VAL A 198 -9.86 12.23 16.38
CA VAL A 198 -9.50 12.81 17.68
C VAL A 198 -8.01 12.77 17.97
N ALA A 199 -7.25 11.94 17.25
CA ALA A 199 -5.80 11.85 17.42
C ALA A 199 -5.08 11.66 16.10
N LEU A 200 -3.95 12.31 15.96
CA LEU A 200 -3.09 12.25 14.79
C LEU A 200 -1.62 12.30 15.18
N SER A 201 -0.77 11.63 14.43
CA SER A 201 0.68 11.78 14.58
C SER A 201 1.39 12.12 13.27
N ASP A 202 2.50 12.80 13.37
CA ASP A 202 3.49 12.96 12.31
C ASP A 202 4.91 12.67 12.86
N SER A 203 5.95 12.97 12.08
CA SER A 203 7.35 12.76 12.49
C SER A 203 7.79 13.59 13.70
N LYS A 204 6.98 14.58 14.14
CA LYS A 204 7.29 15.49 15.26
C LYS A 204 6.49 15.16 16.53
N GLY A 205 5.55 14.21 16.48
CA GLY A 205 4.81 13.79 17.65
C GLY A 205 3.32 13.52 17.39
N THR A 206 2.56 13.44 18.46
CA THR A 206 1.12 13.16 18.44
C THR A 206 0.34 14.32 19.05
N ILE A 207 -0.82 14.62 18.45
CA ILE A 207 -1.80 15.56 18.99
C ILE A 207 -3.12 14.83 19.24
N TYR A 208 -3.74 15.10 20.37
CA TYR A 208 -5.04 14.56 20.76
C TYR A 208 -6.00 15.70 21.13
N ASN A 209 -7.21 15.63 20.63
CA ASN A 209 -8.32 16.51 21.00
C ASN A 209 -9.63 15.74 21.01
N LYS A 210 -10.23 15.54 22.20
CA LYS A 210 -11.49 14.82 22.37
C LYS A 210 -12.66 15.41 21.56
N ASP A 211 -12.62 16.71 21.27
CA ASP A 211 -13.66 17.42 20.52
C ASP A 211 -13.53 17.27 19.00
N GLY A 212 -12.42 16.65 18.57
CA GLY A 212 -12.07 16.42 17.16
C GLY A 212 -11.02 17.39 16.62
N LEU A 213 -10.37 16.95 15.58
CA LEU A 213 -9.35 17.69 14.82
C LEU A 213 -9.89 17.84 13.40
N LYS A 214 -9.98 19.09 12.92
CA LYS A 214 -10.54 19.39 11.59
C LYS A 214 -9.48 19.24 10.49
N HIS A 215 -9.79 18.51 9.44
CA HIS A 215 -8.88 18.28 8.31
C HIS A 215 -8.38 19.61 7.72
N SER A 216 -9.29 20.55 7.42
CA SER A 216 -8.95 21.84 6.82
C SER A 216 -8.01 22.70 7.68
N GLU A 217 -8.21 22.70 9.01
CA GLU A 217 -7.34 23.42 9.95
C GLU A 217 -5.95 22.79 10.02
N LEU A 218 -5.89 21.45 10.03
CA LEU A 218 -4.63 20.71 10.08
C LEU A 218 -3.80 20.88 8.81
N MET A 219 -4.44 20.92 7.64
CA MET A 219 -3.76 21.16 6.37
C MET A 219 -3.12 22.54 6.35
N LYS A 220 -3.83 23.57 6.82
CA LYS A 220 -3.29 24.91 6.98
C LYS A 220 -2.10 24.94 7.93
N LEU A 221 -2.25 24.37 9.13
CA LEU A 221 -1.16 24.31 10.12
C LEU A 221 0.06 23.54 9.61
N LYS A 222 -0.15 22.43 8.90
CA LYS A 222 0.93 21.65 8.33
C LYS A 222 1.68 22.43 7.25
N SER A 223 0.98 23.20 6.42
CA SER A 223 1.59 24.09 5.42
C SER A 223 2.40 25.22 6.07
N GLU A 224 1.86 25.83 7.13
CA GLU A 224 2.50 26.99 7.80
C GLU A 224 3.62 26.59 8.76
N LYS A 225 3.44 25.49 9.51
CA LYS A 225 4.33 25.09 10.63
C LYS A 225 5.04 23.76 10.40
N GLY A 226 4.74 23.06 9.31
CA GLY A 226 5.36 21.78 8.94
C GLY A 226 4.99 20.62 9.86
N THR A 227 3.94 20.75 10.71
CA THR A 227 3.53 19.68 11.64
C THR A 227 2.07 19.85 12.08
N VAL A 228 1.41 18.72 12.35
CA VAL A 228 0.07 18.69 12.93
C VAL A 228 0.06 18.91 14.44
N THR A 229 1.19 18.74 15.12
CA THR A 229 1.31 18.93 16.57
C THR A 229 1.18 20.42 16.99
N ALA A 230 1.07 21.32 16.04
CA ALA A 230 0.76 22.73 16.27
C ALA A 230 -0.74 23.00 16.47
N ALA A 231 -1.60 22.01 16.25
CA ALA A 231 -3.04 22.13 16.50
C ALA A 231 -3.37 22.26 17.99
N LYS A 232 -4.57 22.78 18.27
CA LYS A 232 -5.08 22.86 19.65
C LYS A 232 -5.42 21.45 20.15
N GLY A 233 -4.84 21.08 21.28
CA GLY A 233 -5.05 19.78 21.92
C GLY A 233 -3.92 19.42 22.86
N GLU A 234 -3.98 18.20 23.37
CA GLU A 234 -2.96 17.61 24.22
C GLU A 234 -1.86 16.97 23.36
N LYS A 235 -0.62 17.31 23.63
CA LYS A 235 0.54 16.65 22.99
C LYS A 235 0.85 15.36 23.74
N LEU A 236 0.87 14.26 23.02
CA LEU A 236 1.15 12.95 23.55
C LEU A 236 2.48 12.41 23.01
N ASP A 237 3.08 11.49 23.77
CA ASP A 237 4.11 10.62 23.22
C ASP A 237 3.53 9.75 22.08
N GLY A 238 4.31 9.50 21.02
CA GLY A 238 3.87 8.76 19.86
C GLY A 238 3.27 7.39 20.16
N ALA A 239 3.81 6.66 21.14
CA ALA A 239 3.30 5.38 21.60
C ALA A 239 1.89 5.47 22.21
N LYS A 240 1.54 6.59 22.84
CA LYS A 240 0.24 6.79 23.48
C LYS A 240 -0.93 6.87 22.53
N LEU A 241 -0.71 7.19 21.27
CA LEU A 241 -1.75 7.17 20.23
C LEU A 241 -2.43 5.80 20.16
N PHE A 242 -1.66 4.72 20.27
CA PHE A 242 -2.16 3.33 20.18
C PHE A 242 -2.97 2.90 21.40
N GLU A 243 -2.84 3.58 22.52
CA GLU A 243 -3.51 3.28 23.78
C GLU A 243 -4.83 4.05 23.99
N LEU A 244 -5.13 5.00 23.09
CA LEU A 244 -6.32 5.84 23.21
C LEU A 244 -7.62 5.01 23.08
N PRO A 245 -8.65 5.35 23.86
CA PRO A 245 -9.94 4.68 23.78
C PRO A 245 -10.77 5.22 22.60
N VAL A 246 -10.35 4.86 21.41
CA VAL A 246 -11.03 5.21 20.15
C VAL A 246 -11.78 4.03 19.56
N ASP A 247 -12.75 4.29 18.69
CA ASP A 247 -13.47 3.23 17.99
C ASP A 247 -12.63 2.62 16.86
N ILE A 248 -11.84 3.45 16.18
CA ILE A 248 -11.05 3.09 15.00
C ILE A 248 -9.61 3.54 15.16
N LEU A 249 -8.67 2.64 14.92
CA LEU A 249 -7.24 2.91 14.89
C LEU A 249 -6.70 2.66 13.47
N ILE A 250 -5.96 3.63 12.93
CA ILE A 250 -5.38 3.55 11.59
C ILE A 250 -3.86 3.72 11.68
N PRO A 251 -3.11 2.61 11.75
CA PRO A 251 -1.65 2.64 11.67
C PRO A 251 -1.22 2.91 10.22
N GLY A 252 -0.58 4.06 9.96
CA GLY A 252 -0.34 4.51 8.58
C GLY A 252 1.07 5.01 8.27
N ALA A 253 2.01 4.99 9.22
CA ALA A 253 3.33 5.56 8.99
C ALA A 253 4.42 4.51 8.74
N ARG A 254 4.48 3.45 9.53
CA ARG A 254 5.62 2.54 9.57
C ARG A 254 5.20 1.07 9.76
N PRO A 255 6.02 0.11 9.33
CA PRO A 255 5.83 -1.28 9.71
C PRO A 255 6.08 -1.50 11.22
N ASP A 256 5.57 -2.62 11.75
CA ASP A 256 5.77 -3.10 13.12
C ASP A 256 5.45 -2.08 14.24
N VAL A 257 4.53 -1.13 14.01
CA VAL A 257 4.10 -0.14 15.03
C VAL A 257 3.15 -0.76 16.06
N ILE A 258 2.43 -1.81 15.69
CA ILE A 258 1.69 -2.66 16.61
C ILE A 258 2.49 -3.96 16.77
N HIS A 259 2.89 -4.25 18.00
CA HIS A 259 3.75 -5.37 18.33
C HIS A 259 3.34 -6.00 19.69
N MET A 260 3.92 -7.13 20.03
CA MET A 260 3.56 -7.87 21.26
C MET A 260 3.68 -7.02 22.56
N GLY A 261 4.52 -5.98 22.54
CA GLY A 261 4.70 -5.09 23.69
C GLY A 261 3.56 -4.07 23.89
N ASN A 262 2.78 -3.74 22.84
CA ASN A 262 1.70 -2.75 22.93
C ASN A 262 0.31 -3.27 22.52
N VAL A 263 0.20 -4.43 21.90
CA VAL A 263 -1.05 -4.98 21.37
C VAL A 263 -2.14 -5.13 22.44
N ASN A 264 -1.75 -5.42 23.68
CA ASN A 264 -2.70 -5.56 24.78
C ASN A 264 -3.34 -4.24 25.22
N ASN A 265 -2.70 -3.11 24.94
CA ASN A 265 -3.17 -1.77 25.30
C ASN A 265 -4.15 -1.20 24.25
N ILE A 266 -4.28 -1.84 23.09
CA ILE A 266 -5.20 -1.39 22.03
C ILE A 266 -6.64 -1.62 22.47
N LYS A 267 -7.44 -0.53 22.41
CA LYS A 267 -8.84 -0.48 22.83
C LYS A 267 -9.81 -0.28 21.65
N ALA A 268 -9.28 -0.02 20.48
CA ALA A 268 -10.07 0.17 19.26
C ALA A 268 -10.92 -1.08 18.96
N LYS A 269 -12.05 -0.89 18.30
CA LYS A 269 -12.91 -1.97 17.78
C LYS A 269 -12.50 -2.42 16.39
N ILE A 270 -11.90 -1.50 15.64
CA ILE A 270 -11.40 -1.72 14.29
C ILE A 270 -9.96 -1.20 14.23
N VAL A 271 -9.07 -1.99 13.65
CA VAL A 271 -7.73 -1.58 13.20
C VAL A 271 -7.72 -1.68 11.67
N SER A 272 -7.59 -0.55 10.98
CA SER A 272 -7.53 -0.50 9.51
C SER A 272 -6.12 -0.13 9.07
N GLU A 273 -5.41 -1.10 8.49
CA GLU A 273 -3.97 -1.00 8.23
C GLU A 273 -3.67 -0.18 6.97
N ALA A 274 -3.28 1.07 7.16
CA ALA A 274 -2.94 1.98 6.08
C ALA A 274 -1.47 1.84 5.63
N ALA A 275 -0.53 1.61 6.56
CA ALA A 275 0.85 1.27 6.23
C ALA A 275 0.97 -0.18 5.75
N ASN A 276 2.10 -0.53 5.15
CA ASN A 276 2.41 -1.93 4.84
C ASN A 276 2.95 -2.62 6.10
N LEU A 277 2.36 -3.77 6.46
CA LEU A 277 2.76 -4.59 7.61
C LEU A 277 2.90 -3.81 8.93
N PRO A 278 1.92 -2.99 9.34
CA PRO A 278 2.00 -2.26 10.60
C PRO A 278 1.92 -3.19 11.82
N ALA A 279 1.38 -4.39 11.64
CA ALA A 279 1.38 -5.50 12.58
C ALA A 279 1.80 -6.79 11.87
N LYS A 280 2.52 -7.67 12.57
CA LYS A 280 2.76 -9.04 12.10
C LYS A 280 1.52 -9.90 12.35
N TYR A 281 1.36 -10.98 11.59
CA TYR A 281 0.17 -11.83 11.68
C TYR A 281 -0.07 -12.39 13.10
N GLU A 282 0.99 -12.78 13.81
CA GLU A 282 0.86 -13.23 15.21
C GLU A 282 0.32 -12.14 16.14
N VAL A 283 0.60 -10.87 15.83
CA VAL A 283 0.07 -9.72 16.60
C VAL A 283 -1.39 -9.46 16.23
N GLU A 284 -1.74 -9.54 14.95
CA GLU A 284 -3.14 -9.46 14.52
C GLU A 284 -3.99 -10.55 15.14
N GLN A 285 -3.47 -11.78 15.29
CA GLN A 285 -4.18 -12.86 15.98
C GLN A 285 -4.51 -12.52 17.43
N VAL A 286 -3.66 -11.76 18.12
CA VAL A 286 -3.98 -11.26 19.48
C VAL A 286 -5.13 -10.25 19.42
N LEU A 287 -5.13 -9.32 18.46
CA LEU A 287 -6.23 -8.36 18.27
C LEU A 287 -7.55 -9.09 17.97
N MET A 288 -7.52 -10.08 17.08
CA MET A 288 -8.70 -10.90 16.74
C MET A 288 -9.27 -11.64 17.94
N LYS A 289 -8.42 -12.23 18.80
CA LYS A 289 -8.84 -12.88 20.05
C LYS A 289 -9.50 -11.89 21.04
N LYS A 290 -9.18 -10.61 20.95
CA LYS A 290 -9.84 -9.53 21.70
C LYS A 290 -11.14 -9.07 21.08
N GLY A 291 -11.58 -9.66 19.94
CA GLY A 291 -12.77 -9.24 19.20
C GLY A 291 -12.57 -7.98 18.37
N ILE A 292 -11.33 -7.59 18.09
CA ILE A 292 -11.00 -6.42 17.27
C ILE A 292 -10.96 -6.85 15.81
N TRP A 293 -11.70 -6.15 14.95
CA TRP A 293 -11.63 -6.34 13.51
C TRP A 293 -10.37 -5.70 12.94
N VAL A 294 -9.50 -6.49 12.33
CA VAL A 294 -8.34 -5.98 11.61
C VAL A 294 -8.66 -5.99 10.12
N ILE A 295 -8.51 -4.87 9.43
CA ILE A 295 -8.57 -4.82 7.98
C ILE A 295 -7.13 -4.82 7.47
N PRO A 296 -6.66 -5.95 6.88
CA PRO A 296 -5.26 -6.12 6.53
C PRO A 296 -4.79 -5.09 5.50
N ASP A 297 -3.53 -4.73 5.57
CA ASP A 297 -2.87 -3.74 4.74
C ASP A 297 -3.12 -3.92 3.24
N PHE A 298 -2.91 -5.12 2.70
CA PHE A 298 -3.09 -5.40 1.27
C PHE A 298 -4.55 -5.38 0.79
N VAL A 299 -5.52 -5.24 1.72
CA VAL A 299 -6.93 -4.96 1.42
C VAL A 299 -7.20 -3.47 1.57
N ALA A 300 -6.91 -2.88 2.74
CA ALA A 300 -7.24 -1.49 3.05
C ALA A 300 -6.48 -0.50 2.14
N ASN A 301 -5.17 -0.69 1.96
CA ASN A 301 -4.33 0.23 1.20
C ASN A 301 -4.23 -0.11 -0.30
N ALA A 302 -5.10 -0.98 -0.83
CA ALA A 302 -5.06 -1.39 -2.24
C ALA A 302 -5.47 -0.29 -3.23
N GLY A 303 -5.94 0.87 -2.77
CA GLY A 303 -6.31 2.00 -3.64
C GLY A 303 -5.20 2.42 -4.61
N GLY A 304 -3.93 2.37 -4.19
CA GLY A 304 -2.79 2.69 -5.03
C GLY A 304 -2.58 1.73 -6.20
N VAL A 305 -2.70 0.42 -6.00
CA VAL A 305 -2.58 -0.56 -7.09
C VAL A 305 -3.80 -0.55 -8.01
N ILE A 306 -4.99 -0.20 -7.49
CA ILE A 306 -6.19 0.00 -8.30
C ILE A 306 -6.03 1.25 -9.16
N SER A 307 -5.50 2.36 -8.63
CA SER A 307 -5.13 3.55 -9.41
C SER A 307 -4.12 3.20 -10.51
N SER A 308 -3.11 2.39 -10.21
CA SER A 308 -2.18 1.89 -11.21
C SER A 308 -2.87 1.12 -12.34
N TYR A 309 -3.87 0.30 -12.03
CA TYR A 309 -4.69 -0.36 -13.05
C TYR A 309 -5.44 0.65 -13.91
N CYS A 310 -6.06 1.65 -13.30
CA CYS A 310 -6.78 2.70 -14.03
C CYS A 310 -5.84 3.48 -14.97
N GLU A 311 -4.60 3.75 -14.54
CA GLU A 311 -3.58 4.38 -15.39
C GLU A 311 -3.25 3.53 -16.63
N THR A 312 -3.10 2.20 -16.48
CA THR A 312 -2.87 1.31 -17.65
C THR A 312 -4.07 1.24 -18.61
N ARG A 313 -5.23 1.75 -18.20
CA ARG A 313 -6.46 1.83 -19.00
C ARG A 313 -6.79 3.26 -19.42
N GLU A 314 -5.86 4.20 -19.21
CA GLU A 314 -6.01 5.61 -19.57
C GLU A 314 -7.30 6.25 -19.03
N MET A 315 -7.71 5.81 -17.82
CA MET A 315 -8.93 6.33 -17.18
C MET A 315 -8.68 7.70 -16.56
N SER A 316 -9.71 8.53 -16.53
CA SER A 316 -9.68 9.81 -15.79
C SER A 316 -9.57 9.59 -14.28
N ALA A 317 -9.10 10.62 -13.55
CA ALA A 317 -9.06 10.61 -12.09
C ALA A 317 -10.44 10.35 -11.47
N GLU A 318 -11.51 10.94 -12.01
CA GLU A 318 -12.87 10.72 -11.55
C GLU A 318 -13.30 9.25 -11.69
N THR A 319 -13.01 8.64 -12.84
CA THR A 319 -13.30 7.22 -13.08
C THR A 319 -12.48 6.34 -12.15
N MET A 320 -11.21 6.68 -11.93
CA MET A 320 -10.34 5.96 -11.01
C MET A 320 -10.93 5.90 -9.59
N PHE A 321 -11.45 7.01 -9.05
CA PHE A 321 -12.08 7.00 -7.72
C PHE A 321 -13.30 6.07 -7.66
N LYS A 322 -14.15 6.06 -8.69
CA LYS A 322 -15.30 5.14 -8.76
C LYS A 322 -14.86 3.67 -8.80
N VAL A 323 -13.79 3.37 -9.53
CA VAL A 323 -13.22 2.00 -9.57
C VAL A 323 -12.60 1.60 -8.24
N VAL A 324 -11.86 2.50 -7.59
CA VAL A 324 -11.31 2.28 -6.24
C VAL A 324 -12.42 1.97 -5.25
N GLU A 325 -13.47 2.81 -5.21
CA GLU A 325 -14.61 2.62 -4.33
C GLU A 325 -15.25 1.24 -4.52
N SER A 326 -15.62 0.92 -5.75
CA SER A 326 -16.29 -0.34 -6.08
C SER A 326 -15.45 -1.55 -5.68
N LYS A 327 -14.17 -1.58 -6.06
CA LYS A 327 -13.29 -2.72 -5.79
C LYS A 327 -12.96 -2.88 -4.30
N ILE A 328 -12.61 -1.79 -3.60
CA ILE A 328 -12.34 -1.85 -2.15
C ILE A 328 -13.58 -2.28 -1.39
N LYS A 329 -14.73 -1.68 -1.67
CA LYS A 329 -16.00 -2.03 -1.03
C LYS A 329 -16.33 -3.52 -1.19
N ASN A 330 -16.32 -4.02 -2.43
CA ASN A 330 -16.68 -5.41 -2.71
C ASN A 330 -15.68 -6.40 -2.09
N ASN A 331 -14.38 -6.15 -2.24
CA ASN A 331 -13.35 -7.05 -1.71
C ASN A 331 -13.32 -7.06 -0.18
N THR A 332 -13.48 -5.90 0.47
CA THR A 332 -13.57 -5.83 1.94
C THR A 332 -14.81 -6.57 2.44
N LYS A 333 -15.97 -6.40 1.78
CA LYS A 333 -17.19 -7.11 2.14
C LYS A 333 -17.02 -8.62 2.06
N VAL A 334 -16.55 -9.14 0.92
CA VAL A 334 -16.33 -10.58 0.72
C VAL A 334 -15.34 -11.14 1.74
N MET A 335 -14.28 -10.42 2.04
CA MET A 335 -13.31 -10.81 3.07
C MET A 335 -13.95 -10.93 4.45
N LEU A 336 -14.72 -9.91 4.87
CA LEU A 336 -15.38 -9.90 6.18
C LEU A 336 -16.43 -11.02 6.30
N GLU A 337 -17.18 -11.31 5.23
CA GLU A 337 -18.15 -12.40 5.17
C GLU A 337 -17.50 -13.79 5.26
N ARG A 338 -16.29 -13.96 4.74
CA ARG A 338 -15.53 -15.22 4.79
C ARG A 338 -14.67 -15.38 6.05
N ALA A 339 -14.43 -14.30 6.79
CA ALA A 339 -13.55 -14.32 7.97
C ALA A 339 -14.13 -15.18 9.10
N LYS A 340 -13.52 -16.34 9.36
CA LYS A 340 -13.84 -17.17 10.51
C LYS A 340 -13.10 -16.68 11.74
N ASN A 341 -13.79 -16.57 12.88
CA ASN A 341 -13.20 -16.10 14.13
C ASN A 341 -12.46 -14.74 13.98
N HIS A 342 -13.00 -13.84 13.16
CA HIS A 342 -12.40 -12.54 12.83
C HIS A 342 -11.05 -12.61 12.09
N ASP A 343 -10.62 -13.78 11.58
CA ASP A 343 -9.36 -13.91 10.85
C ASP A 343 -9.49 -13.40 9.40
N THR A 344 -9.47 -12.09 9.29
CA THR A 344 -9.61 -11.37 8.02
C THR A 344 -8.40 -11.54 7.11
N ARG A 345 -7.17 -11.62 7.66
CA ARG A 345 -5.97 -11.83 6.86
C ARG A 345 -5.96 -13.22 6.23
N ALA A 346 -6.30 -14.27 6.97
CA ALA A 346 -6.42 -15.60 6.40
C ALA A 346 -7.51 -15.66 5.31
N ALA A 347 -8.68 -15.05 5.56
CA ALA A 347 -9.75 -14.98 4.56
C ALA A 347 -9.31 -14.23 3.29
N ALA A 348 -8.64 -13.09 3.43
CA ALA A 348 -8.12 -12.32 2.29
C ALA A 348 -7.07 -13.09 1.48
N LEU A 349 -6.16 -13.81 2.16
CA LEU A 349 -5.16 -14.65 1.50
C LEU A 349 -5.80 -15.85 0.77
N GLU A 350 -6.81 -16.48 1.36
CA GLU A 350 -7.56 -17.58 0.72
C GLU A 350 -8.23 -17.08 -0.57
N ILE A 351 -8.94 -15.96 -0.52
CA ILE A 351 -9.55 -15.33 -1.71
C ILE A 351 -8.51 -15.02 -2.78
N ALA A 352 -7.38 -14.44 -2.39
CA ALA A 352 -6.31 -14.12 -3.35
C ALA A 352 -5.74 -15.38 -4.01
N LYS A 353 -5.48 -16.42 -3.24
CA LYS A 353 -4.96 -17.70 -3.73
C LYS A 353 -5.95 -18.43 -4.64
N GLU A 354 -7.24 -18.45 -4.27
CA GLU A 354 -8.31 -19.00 -5.12
C GLU A 354 -8.28 -18.32 -6.50
N ARG A 355 -8.33 -17.00 -6.53
CA ARG A 355 -8.32 -16.21 -7.79
C ARG A 355 -7.08 -16.46 -8.65
N ILE A 356 -5.92 -16.74 -8.05
CA ILE A 356 -4.71 -17.08 -8.80
C ILE A 356 -4.80 -18.50 -9.31
N ARG A 357 -5.23 -19.48 -8.49
CA ARG A 357 -5.42 -20.87 -8.94
C ARG A 357 -6.40 -20.98 -10.09
N ASP A 358 -7.55 -20.31 -10.00
CA ASP A 358 -8.54 -20.30 -11.08
C ASP A 358 -7.91 -19.81 -12.38
N ALA A 359 -7.11 -18.75 -12.33
CA ALA A 359 -6.40 -18.25 -13.49
C ALA A 359 -5.33 -19.24 -14.01
N MET A 360 -4.62 -19.95 -13.11
CA MET A 360 -3.64 -20.97 -13.49
C MET A 360 -4.32 -22.18 -14.13
N VAL A 361 -5.46 -22.62 -13.61
CA VAL A 361 -6.29 -23.70 -14.21
C VAL A 361 -6.76 -23.31 -15.60
N MET A 362 -7.32 -22.09 -15.76
CA MET A 362 -7.79 -21.58 -17.05
C MET A 362 -6.68 -21.47 -18.10
N ARG A 363 -5.42 -21.34 -17.68
CA ARG A 363 -4.25 -21.32 -18.56
C ARG A 363 -3.63 -22.72 -18.77
N GLY A 364 -4.15 -23.75 -18.12
CA GLY A 364 -3.58 -25.10 -18.18
C GLY A 364 -2.23 -25.24 -17.47
N TRP A 365 -1.91 -24.36 -16.51
CA TRP A 365 -0.65 -24.40 -15.76
C TRP A 365 -0.68 -25.40 -14.60
N VAL A 366 -1.86 -25.67 -14.08
CA VAL A 366 -2.15 -26.65 -13.04
C VAL A 366 -3.45 -27.37 -13.39
N GLN A 367 -3.62 -28.59 -12.86
CA GLN A 367 -4.83 -29.40 -13.04
C GLN A 367 -5.84 -29.11 -11.92
#